data_f447e5c24f3e84336fd4520e150ad557
#
_entry.id   f447e5c24f3e84336fd4520e150ad557
#
_cell.length_a   1.000
_cell.length_b   1.000
_cell.length_c   1.000
_cell.angle_alpha   90.00
_cell.angle_beta   90.00
_cell.angle_gamma   90.00
#
_symmetry.space_group_name_H-M   'P 1'
#
loop_
_entity.id
_entity.type
_entity.pdbx_description
1 polymer ?
#
loop_
_entity_poly.entity_id
_entity_poly.type
_entity_poly.pdbx_seq_one_letter_code
_entity_poly.pdbx_strand_id
1 'polypeptide(L)'
;KTAIHDLAVQSDVLTYEFENVDAGAIDEVRGITATPQGIDLLRVTQHRVREKQFINDHGTATAPWRAVNNFDELDAALGDIHYPAVLKTVSGGYDGHGQLVLRSDADLEKIRSRSDRGGGFPPSILEGFVDFAFEASILVSGNGKDFVTFPIVRNEHRNNILHMTIAPAEVSEHVAREAHELAIRLAKGFELAGTLAIELFITKDDQVIVNELAPRPHNSGHYTIEACSMDQ
;
A
#
# COMPACT_ATOMS: atom_id res chain seq x y z
N LYS A 1 -6.86 -15.40 -17.55
CA LYS A 1 -6.68 -16.76 -17.03
C LYS A 1 -5.86 -17.62 -17.99
N THR A 2 -6.24 -17.78 -19.27
CA THR A 2 -5.51 -18.61 -20.26
C THR A 2 -4.05 -18.19 -20.38
N ALA A 3 -3.75 -16.88 -20.52
CA ALA A 3 -2.39 -16.37 -20.66
C ALA A 3 -1.51 -16.64 -19.42
N ILE A 4 -2.07 -16.56 -18.20
CA ILE A 4 -1.34 -16.89 -16.97
C ILE A 4 -1.05 -18.39 -16.90
N HIS A 5 -2.00 -19.22 -17.29
CA HIS A 5 -1.80 -20.68 -17.38
C HIS A 5 -0.70 -21.04 -18.39
N ASP A 6 -0.76 -20.46 -19.59
CA ASP A 6 0.23 -20.72 -20.66
C ASP A 6 1.64 -20.26 -20.24
N LEU A 7 1.74 -19.15 -19.50
CA LEU A 7 2.98 -18.69 -18.91
C LEU A 7 3.49 -19.65 -17.83
N ALA A 8 2.61 -20.10 -16.94
CA ALA A 8 2.95 -21.02 -15.85
C ALA A 8 3.51 -22.35 -16.35
N VAL A 9 2.92 -22.92 -17.43
CA VAL A 9 3.40 -24.17 -18.06
C VAL A 9 4.80 -24.03 -18.64
N GLN A 10 5.23 -22.83 -19.00
CA GLN A 10 6.52 -22.53 -19.63
C GLN A 10 7.57 -21.98 -18.64
N SER A 11 7.21 -21.83 -17.36
CA SER A 11 8.06 -21.19 -16.35
C SER A 11 8.31 -22.12 -15.16
N ASP A 12 9.51 -22.08 -14.62
CA ASP A 12 9.84 -22.78 -13.36
C ASP A 12 9.31 -21.99 -12.14
N VAL A 13 9.25 -20.67 -12.26
CA VAL A 13 8.76 -19.75 -11.21
C VAL A 13 7.90 -18.68 -11.84
N LEU A 14 6.76 -18.39 -11.24
CA LEU A 14 5.87 -17.29 -11.59
C LEU A 14 5.84 -16.26 -10.45
N THR A 15 6.10 -15.04 -10.77
CA THR A 15 5.92 -13.88 -9.88
C THR A 15 5.12 -12.80 -10.58
N TYR A 16 4.73 -11.75 -9.86
CA TYR A 16 4.02 -10.62 -10.42
C TYR A 16 4.78 -9.32 -10.13
N GLU A 17 4.87 -8.50 -11.14
CA GLU A 17 5.46 -7.15 -11.09
C GLU A 17 4.35 -6.09 -11.02
N PHE A 18 3.10 -6.48 -11.21
CA PHE A 18 1.93 -5.60 -11.24
C PHE A 18 0.89 -6.03 -10.20
N GLU A 19 0.39 -5.12 -9.39
CA GLU A 19 -0.53 -5.41 -8.28
C GLU A 19 -1.97 -5.70 -8.71
N ASN A 20 -2.38 -5.23 -9.89
CA ASN A 20 -3.76 -5.40 -10.39
C ASN A 20 -3.96 -6.68 -11.22
N VAL A 21 -3.16 -7.72 -10.95
CA VAL A 21 -3.34 -9.04 -11.58
C VAL A 21 -4.45 -9.83 -10.90
N ASP A 22 -5.08 -10.75 -11.63
CA ASP A 22 -6.13 -11.62 -11.08
C ASP A 22 -5.53 -12.66 -10.12
N ALA A 23 -5.67 -12.41 -8.81
CA ALA A 23 -5.19 -13.31 -7.76
C ALA A 23 -5.79 -14.72 -7.88
N GLY A 24 -7.05 -14.85 -8.34
CA GLY A 24 -7.68 -16.14 -8.59
C GLY A 24 -7.02 -16.90 -9.73
N ALA A 25 -6.60 -16.20 -10.80
CA ALA A 25 -5.88 -16.84 -11.90
C ALA A 25 -4.46 -17.29 -11.52
N ILE A 26 -3.80 -16.57 -10.60
CA ILE A 26 -2.50 -17.02 -10.04
C ILE A 26 -2.71 -18.24 -9.13
N ASP A 27 -3.79 -18.26 -8.33
CA ASP A 27 -4.10 -19.41 -7.46
C ASP A 27 -4.32 -20.70 -8.27
N GLU A 28 -5.01 -20.61 -9.39
CA GLU A 28 -5.27 -21.75 -10.29
C GLU A 28 -3.99 -22.42 -10.82
N VAL A 29 -2.87 -21.71 -10.90
CA VAL A 29 -1.60 -22.23 -11.43
C VAL A 29 -0.58 -22.64 -10.37
N ARG A 30 -0.89 -22.53 -9.08
CA ARG A 30 0.00 -22.91 -7.96
C ARG A 30 0.43 -24.39 -7.99
N GLY A 31 -0.36 -25.25 -8.64
CA GLY A 31 -0.03 -26.65 -8.84
C GLY A 31 0.81 -26.95 -10.10
N ILE A 32 1.03 -25.93 -10.95
CA ILE A 32 1.75 -26.06 -12.22
C ILE A 32 3.17 -25.52 -12.08
N THR A 33 3.34 -24.36 -11.45
CA THR A 33 4.64 -23.73 -11.26
C THR A 33 4.76 -23.14 -9.85
N ALA A 34 5.99 -22.92 -9.40
CA ALA A 34 6.23 -22.28 -8.11
C ALA A 34 5.79 -20.81 -8.16
N THR A 35 5.00 -20.38 -7.18
CA THR A 35 4.56 -19.00 -7.00
C THR A 35 4.97 -18.50 -5.61
N PRO A 36 6.28 -18.24 -5.36
CA PRO A 36 6.81 -18.06 -4.01
C PRO A 36 6.21 -16.83 -3.30
N GLN A 37 5.97 -15.73 -4.01
CA GLN A 37 5.39 -14.52 -3.43
C GLN A 37 3.94 -14.72 -2.95
N GLY A 38 3.28 -15.78 -3.43
CA GLY A 38 1.95 -16.19 -2.98
C GLY A 38 0.85 -15.25 -3.47
N ILE A 39 -0.36 -15.54 -3.01
CA ILE A 39 -1.56 -14.78 -3.37
C ILE A 39 -2.17 -14.02 -2.18
N ASP A 40 -1.82 -14.40 -0.96
CA ASP A 40 -2.42 -13.78 0.23
C ASP A 40 -1.92 -12.34 0.39
N LEU A 41 -0.63 -12.09 0.16
CA LEU A 41 -0.07 -10.76 0.05
C LEU A 41 -0.83 -9.93 -0.99
N LEU A 42 -1.03 -10.47 -2.20
CA LEU A 42 -1.74 -9.80 -3.29
C LEU A 42 -3.21 -9.51 -2.93
N ARG A 43 -3.92 -10.49 -2.35
CA ARG A 43 -5.32 -10.31 -1.92
C ARG A 43 -5.50 -9.28 -0.81
N VAL A 44 -4.53 -9.16 0.08
CA VAL A 44 -4.52 -8.15 1.14
C VAL A 44 -4.31 -6.77 0.53
N THR A 45 -3.27 -6.59 -0.28
CA THR A 45 -2.90 -5.29 -0.84
C THR A 45 -3.87 -4.78 -1.92
N GLN A 46 -4.61 -5.65 -2.60
CA GLN A 46 -5.67 -5.26 -3.53
C GLN A 46 -6.92 -4.68 -2.85
N HIS A 47 -6.99 -4.67 -1.52
CA HIS A 47 -8.18 -4.22 -0.79
C HIS A 47 -7.80 -3.39 0.44
N ARG A 48 -7.92 -2.07 0.36
CA ARG A 48 -7.43 -1.11 1.38
C ARG A 48 -7.86 -1.42 2.82
N VAL A 49 -9.10 -1.89 3.03
CA VAL A 49 -9.56 -2.26 4.38
C VAL A 49 -8.80 -3.48 4.91
N ARG A 50 -8.57 -4.50 4.07
CA ARG A 50 -7.79 -5.69 4.46
C ARG A 50 -6.34 -5.33 4.72
N GLU A 51 -5.78 -4.47 3.89
CA GLU A 51 -4.41 -3.96 4.02
C GLU A 51 -4.22 -3.21 5.34
N LYS A 52 -5.08 -2.23 5.64
CA LYS A 52 -5.01 -1.47 6.90
C LYS A 52 -5.23 -2.37 8.12
N GLN A 53 -6.18 -3.30 8.04
CA GLN A 53 -6.41 -4.27 9.11
C GLN A 53 -5.17 -5.13 9.34
N PHE A 54 -4.58 -5.69 8.28
CA PHE A 54 -3.35 -6.49 8.37
C PHE A 54 -2.21 -5.70 9.01
N ILE A 55 -1.98 -4.45 8.58
CA ILE A 55 -0.93 -3.59 9.13
C ILE A 55 -1.15 -3.36 10.63
N ASN A 56 -2.38 -3.04 11.05
CA ASN A 56 -2.71 -2.79 12.46
C ASN A 56 -2.63 -4.06 13.31
N ASP A 57 -3.08 -5.22 12.80
CA ASP A 57 -3.01 -6.51 13.49
C ASP A 57 -1.56 -6.93 13.77
N HIS A 58 -0.61 -6.44 12.95
CA HIS A 58 0.83 -6.63 13.14
C HIS A 58 1.48 -5.50 13.95
N GLY A 59 0.68 -4.71 14.71
CA GLY A 59 1.18 -3.70 15.64
C GLY A 59 1.90 -2.53 14.96
N THR A 60 1.51 -2.21 13.72
CA THR A 60 2.07 -1.10 12.95
C THR A 60 1.02 -0.01 12.76
N ALA A 61 1.43 1.25 12.93
CA ALA A 61 0.54 2.39 12.86
C ALA A 61 0.14 2.74 11.42
N THR A 62 -1.14 3.08 11.24
CA THR A 62 -1.70 3.70 10.03
C THR A 62 -2.44 4.97 10.41
N ALA A 63 -2.84 5.80 9.45
CA ALA A 63 -3.86 6.81 9.70
C ALA A 63 -5.11 6.14 10.34
N PRO A 64 -5.84 6.80 11.23
CA PRO A 64 -7.15 6.31 11.70
C PRO A 64 -8.07 6.06 10.51
N TRP A 65 -8.83 4.96 10.51
CA TRP A 65 -9.65 4.61 9.37
C TRP A 65 -10.97 3.94 9.75
N ARG A 66 -11.96 4.03 8.85
CA ARG A 66 -13.24 3.30 8.90
C ARG A 66 -13.61 2.81 7.50
N ALA A 67 -14.08 1.58 7.41
CA ALA A 67 -14.75 1.10 6.20
C ALA A 67 -16.14 1.73 6.10
N VAL A 68 -16.54 2.14 4.89
CA VAL A 68 -17.82 2.81 4.64
C VAL A 68 -18.42 2.30 3.33
N ASN A 69 -19.68 1.87 3.37
CA ASN A 69 -20.38 1.26 2.23
C ASN A 69 -21.58 2.10 1.74
N ASN A 70 -21.94 3.12 2.50
CA ASN A 70 -23.04 4.04 2.21
C ASN A 70 -22.79 5.39 2.91
N PHE A 71 -23.66 6.37 2.65
CA PHE A 71 -23.52 7.71 3.22
C PHE A 71 -23.78 7.76 4.72
N ASP A 72 -24.64 6.92 5.27
CA ASP A 72 -24.90 6.89 6.71
C ASP A 72 -23.65 6.42 7.48
N GLU A 73 -22.98 5.41 6.96
CA GLU A 73 -21.69 4.97 7.50
C GLU A 73 -20.59 6.02 7.33
N LEU A 74 -20.59 6.76 6.21
CA LEU A 74 -19.63 7.83 5.98
C LEU A 74 -19.83 8.99 6.97
N ASP A 75 -21.08 9.38 7.24
CA ASP A 75 -21.40 10.42 8.23
C ASP A 75 -20.97 9.99 9.63
N ALA A 76 -21.27 8.76 10.01
CA ALA A 76 -20.83 8.21 11.30
C ALA A 76 -19.29 8.19 11.40
N ALA A 77 -18.59 7.75 10.34
CA ALA A 77 -17.15 7.74 10.29
C ALA A 77 -16.52 9.12 10.38
N LEU A 78 -17.14 10.14 9.76
CA LEU A 78 -16.70 11.53 9.86
C LEU A 78 -16.91 12.10 11.27
N GLY A 79 -17.89 11.59 12.04
CA GLY A 79 -18.05 11.90 13.44
C GLY A 79 -16.88 11.44 14.32
N ASP A 80 -16.21 10.35 13.94
CA ASP A 80 -15.04 9.79 14.65
C ASP A 80 -13.72 10.40 14.15
N ILE A 81 -13.55 10.45 12.82
CA ILE A 81 -12.26 10.80 12.16
C ILE A 81 -12.08 12.31 12.02
N HIS A 82 -13.18 13.04 11.83
CA HIS A 82 -13.23 14.49 11.59
C HIS A 82 -12.54 14.94 10.28
N TYR A 83 -12.78 16.17 9.90
CA TYR A 83 -12.10 16.82 8.78
C TYR A 83 -10.73 17.40 9.20
N PRO A 84 -9.71 17.42 8.31
CA PRO A 84 -9.76 16.85 6.97
C PRO A 84 -9.62 15.31 6.99
N ALA A 85 -10.24 14.66 6.03
CA ALA A 85 -10.20 13.21 5.86
C ALA A 85 -10.00 12.83 4.38
N VAL A 86 -9.57 11.61 4.10
CA VAL A 86 -9.39 11.10 2.74
C VAL A 86 -10.31 9.92 2.52
N LEU A 87 -11.25 10.06 1.59
CA LEU A 87 -12.12 8.98 1.15
C LEU A 87 -11.49 8.28 -0.05
N LYS A 88 -11.26 6.97 0.06
CA LYS A 88 -10.66 6.14 -1.00
C LYS A 88 -11.57 4.96 -1.32
N THR A 89 -11.68 4.56 -2.60
CA THR A 89 -12.32 3.29 -2.94
C THR A 89 -11.51 2.12 -2.36
N VAL A 90 -12.18 1.06 -1.93
CA VAL A 90 -11.48 -0.10 -1.31
C VAL A 90 -10.58 -0.85 -2.29
N SER A 91 -10.81 -0.74 -3.59
CA SER A 91 -10.00 -1.38 -4.64
C SER A 91 -9.98 -0.55 -5.91
N GLY A 92 -9.04 -0.83 -6.81
CA GLY A 92 -8.94 -0.22 -8.14
C GLY A 92 -8.43 1.22 -8.19
N GLY A 93 -7.94 1.77 -7.07
CA GLY A 93 -7.28 3.08 -7.05
C GLY A 93 -5.79 2.97 -7.39
N TYR A 94 -5.26 3.94 -8.17
CA TYR A 94 -3.84 4.09 -8.49
C TYR A 94 -3.53 5.56 -8.79
N ASP A 95 -2.32 6.01 -8.56
CA ASP A 95 -1.84 7.37 -8.87
C ASP A 95 -2.83 8.48 -8.46
N GLY A 96 -3.46 8.37 -7.28
CA GLY A 96 -4.48 9.32 -6.79
C GLY A 96 -5.87 9.15 -7.40
N HIS A 97 -6.06 8.23 -8.34
CA HIS A 97 -7.39 7.88 -8.83
C HIS A 97 -8.18 7.11 -7.75
N GLY A 98 -9.48 7.41 -7.64
CA GLY A 98 -10.35 6.77 -6.65
C GLY A 98 -10.18 7.31 -5.22
N GLN A 99 -9.53 8.48 -5.03
CA GLN A 99 -9.44 9.15 -3.74
C GLN A 99 -9.92 10.60 -3.80
N LEU A 100 -10.48 11.08 -2.69
CA LEU A 100 -11.00 12.43 -2.53
C LEU A 100 -10.64 12.95 -1.14
N VAL A 101 -10.07 14.15 -1.06
CA VAL A 101 -9.84 14.83 0.21
C VAL A 101 -11.11 15.59 0.59
N LEU A 102 -11.67 15.25 1.75
CA LEU A 102 -12.81 15.93 2.35
C LEU A 102 -12.29 16.94 3.36
N ARG A 103 -12.56 18.21 3.13
CA ARG A 103 -12.17 19.30 4.04
C ARG A 103 -13.35 19.90 4.80
N SER A 104 -14.57 19.62 4.33
CA SER A 104 -15.80 20.21 4.88
C SER A 104 -17.04 19.46 4.39
N ASP A 105 -18.18 19.77 5.00
CA ASP A 105 -19.50 19.29 4.54
C ASP A 105 -19.78 19.64 3.08
N ALA A 106 -19.25 20.76 2.59
CA ALA A 106 -19.42 21.14 1.19
C ALA A 106 -18.74 20.14 0.22
N ASP A 107 -17.67 19.50 0.61
CA ASP A 107 -17.04 18.44 -0.20
C ASP A 107 -17.86 17.15 -0.13
N LEU A 108 -18.41 16.82 1.02
CA LEU A 108 -19.33 15.69 1.20
C LEU A 108 -20.58 15.85 0.33
N GLU A 109 -21.21 17.02 0.31
CA GLU A 109 -22.39 17.31 -0.51
C GLU A 109 -22.11 17.18 -2.02
N LYS A 110 -20.90 17.52 -2.48
CA LYS A 110 -20.50 17.27 -3.88
C LYS A 110 -20.51 15.77 -4.22
N ILE A 111 -20.07 14.91 -3.28
CA ILE A 111 -20.08 13.47 -3.48
C ILE A 111 -21.52 12.96 -3.51
N ARG A 112 -22.38 13.38 -2.57
CA ARG A 112 -23.81 13.02 -2.54
C ARG A 112 -24.49 13.37 -3.87
N SER A 113 -24.31 14.60 -4.31
CA SER A 113 -24.90 15.09 -5.58
C SER A 113 -24.41 14.32 -6.82
N ARG A 114 -23.20 13.76 -6.81
CA ARG A 114 -22.72 12.91 -7.90
C ARG A 114 -23.33 11.53 -7.84
N SER A 115 -23.46 10.96 -6.64
CA SER A 115 -24.07 9.66 -6.41
C SER A 115 -25.54 9.63 -6.85
N ASP A 116 -26.31 10.67 -6.52
CA ASP A 116 -27.72 10.81 -6.89
C ASP A 116 -27.96 10.85 -8.41
N ARG A 117 -26.94 11.28 -9.17
CA ARG A 117 -26.96 11.27 -10.65
C ARG A 117 -26.67 9.89 -11.27
N GLY A 118 -26.70 8.82 -10.49
CA GLY A 118 -26.59 7.44 -10.96
C GLY A 118 -25.20 6.79 -10.75
N GLY A 119 -24.27 7.47 -10.05
CA GLY A 119 -22.93 6.94 -9.76
C GLY A 119 -22.88 5.91 -8.63
N GLY A 120 -23.91 5.87 -7.75
CA GLY A 120 -23.90 5.07 -6.54
C GLY A 120 -22.79 5.48 -5.54
N PHE A 121 -22.74 4.82 -4.40
CA PHE A 121 -21.63 4.94 -3.45
C PHE A 121 -20.81 3.65 -3.48
N PRO A 122 -19.59 3.67 -4.02
CA PRO A 122 -18.76 2.46 -4.03
C PRO A 122 -18.27 2.13 -2.62
N PRO A 123 -18.08 0.85 -2.27
CA PRO A 123 -17.39 0.47 -1.05
C PRO A 123 -16.07 1.24 -0.93
N SER A 124 -15.88 1.91 0.20
CA SER A 124 -14.80 2.86 0.40
C SER A 124 -14.19 2.72 1.80
N ILE A 125 -13.05 3.35 2.01
CA ILE A 125 -12.41 3.55 3.30
C ILE A 125 -12.27 5.07 3.52
N LEU A 126 -12.66 5.54 4.69
CA LEU A 126 -12.36 6.89 5.15
C LEU A 126 -11.12 6.83 6.03
N GLU A 127 -10.11 7.62 5.69
CA GLU A 127 -8.85 7.72 6.45
C GLU A 127 -8.70 9.15 6.99
N GLY A 128 -8.17 9.29 8.21
CA GLY A 128 -7.75 10.59 8.74
C GLY A 128 -6.62 11.18 7.89
N PHE A 129 -6.65 12.47 7.68
CA PHE A 129 -5.58 13.17 6.98
C PHE A 129 -4.32 13.23 7.86
N VAL A 130 -3.19 12.77 7.36
CA VAL A 130 -1.91 12.83 8.05
C VAL A 130 -1.16 14.09 7.64
N ASP A 131 -0.85 14.98 8.60
CA ASP A 131 0.02 16.16 8.39
C ASP A 131 1.49 15.71 8.48
N PHE A 132 1.99 15.10 7.40
CA PHE A 132 3.36 14.59 7.35
C PHE A 132 4.38 15.67 6.99
N ALA A 133 5.63 15.49 7.41
CA ALA A 133 6.77 16.31 7.01
C ALA A 133 7.25 15.94 5.60
N PHE A 134 7.28 14.64 5.31
CA PHE A 134 7.63 14.11 4.00
C PHE A 134 7.14 12.66 3.84
N GLU A 135 7.07 12.22 2.59
CA GLU A 135 6.79 10.82 2.24
C GLU A 135 8.10 10.04 2.15
N ALA A 136 8.06 8.80 2.61
CA ALA A 136 9.19 7.89 2.56
C ALA A 136 8.74 6.52 2.06
N SER A 137 9.69 5.65 1.77
CA SER A 137 9.43 4.23 1.61
C SER A 137 10.61 3.40 2.08
N ILE A 138 10.30 2.18 2.43
CA ILE A 138 11.30 1.15 2.72
C ILE A 138 10.92 -0.11 1.97
N LEU A 139 11.92 -0.75 1.35
CA LEU A 139 11.72 -2.03 0.69
C LEU A 139 12.26 -3.14 1.58
N VAL A 140 11.55 -4.26 1.57
CA VAL A 140 11.97 -5.49 2.22
C VAL A 140 11.87 -6.65 1.24
N SER A 141 12.90 -7.47 1.19
CA SER A 141 12.91 -8.71 0.42
C SER A 141 13.11 -9.89 1.34
N GLY A 142 12.51 -11.04 0.99
CA GLY A 142 12.58 -12.24 1.81
C GLY A 142 12.47 -13.52 1.01
N ASN A 143 12.80 -14.64 1.67
CA ASN A 143 12.70 -16.00 1.14
C ASN A 143 11.67 -16.85 1.92
N GLY A 144 10.78 -16.22 2.66
CA GLY A 144 9.82 -16.86 3.56
C GLY A 144 10.34 -17.09 4.99
N LYS A 145 11.63 -16.91 5.25
CA LYS A 145 12.27 -17.14 6.57
C LYS A 145 13.19 -15.99 6.95
N ASP A 146 14.08 -15.61 6.06
CA ASP A 146 15.05 -14.55 6.24
C ASP A 146 14.60 -13.32 5.46
N PHE A 147 14.77 -12.15 6.05
CA PHE A 147 14.30 -10.88 5.49
C PHE A 147 15.42 -9.85 5.57
N VAL A 148 15.56 -9.07 4.51
CA VAL A 148 16.50 -7.95 4.43
C VAL A 148 15.78 -6.70 3.97
N THR A 149 16.16 -5.54 4.49
CA THR A 149 15.63 -4.26 4.05
C THR A 149 16.68 -3.49 3.29
N PHE A 150 16.23 -2.72 2.33
CA PHE A 150 17.02 -1.63 1.75
C PHE A 150 16.97 -0.41 2.67
N PRO A 151 17.90 0.55 2.53
CA PRO A 151 17.81 1.81 3.26
C PRO A 151 16.45 2.50 3.04
N ILE A 152 15.93 3.15 4.10
CA ILE A 152 14.77 4.03 3.96
C ILE A 152 15.11 5.17 2.99
N VAL A 153 14.17 5.53 2.13
CA VAL A 153 14.31 6.58 1.14
C VAL A 153 13.24 7.64 1.30
N ARG A 154 13.55 8.88 0.96
CA ARG A 154 12.61 9.99 0.89
C ARG A 154 12.04 10.08 -0.52
N ASN A 155 10.72 10.22 -0.61
CA ASN A 155 9.99 10.33 -1.86
C ASN A 155 9.42 11.74 -2.04
N GLU A 156 9.48 12.24 -3.26
CA GLU A 156 8.81 13.46 -3.66
C GLU A 156 7.82 13.14 -4.77
N HIS A 157 6.53 13.36 -4.50
CA HIS A 157 5.47 13.17 -5.49
C HIS A 157 5.04 14.50 -6.11
N ARG A 158 4.69 14.45 -7.39
CA ARG A 158 4.03 15.54 -8.11
C ARG A 158 2.77 15.03 -8.76
N ASN A 159 1.64 15.61 -8.41
CA ASN A 159 0.33 15.16 -8.87
C ASN A 159 0.08 13.67 -8.58
N ASN A 160 0.44 13.19 -7.39
CA ASN A 160 0.38 11.80 -6.91
C ASN A 160 1.26 10.81 -7.70
N ILE A 161 2.18 11.27 -8.52
CA ILE A 161 3.15 10.42 -9.24
C ILE A 161 4.52 10.63 -8.61
N LEU A 162 5.22 9.55 -8.30
CA LEU A 162 6.58 9.61 -7.79
C LEU A 162 7.49 10.29 -8.80
N HIS A 163 8.07 11.43 -8.40
CA HIS A 163 8.94 12.25 -9.24
C HIS A 163 10.42 12.05 -8.93
N MET A 164 10.76 11.93 -7.65
CA MET A 164 12.15 11.77 -7.20
C MET A 164 12.21 10.94 -5.92
N THR A 165 13.22 10.08 -5.85
CA THR A 165 13.59 9.35 -4.64
C THR A 165 15.02 9.71 -4.24
N ILE A 166 15.24 10.02 -2.98
CA ILE A 166 16.54 10.33 -2.39
C ILE A 166 16.94 9.17 -1.47
N ALA A 167 18.03 8.51 -1.78
CA ALA A 167 18.55 7.34 -1.08
C ALA A 167 20.00 7.57 -0.59
N PRO A 168 20.32 7.31 0.68
CA PRO A 168 19.37 7.11 1.78
C PRO A 168 18.65 8.40 2.18
N ALA A 169 17.48 8.28 2.82
CA ALA A 169 16.82 9.44 3.41
C ALA A 169 17.62 9.98 4.60
N GLU A 170 17.69 11.31 4.73
CA GLU A 170 18.18 11.96 5.94
C GLU A 170 17.08 11.94 7.00
N VAL A 171 17.14 10.98 7.90
CA VAL A 171 16.17 10.77 8.98
C VAL A 171 16.90 10.53 10.31
N SER A 172 16.19 10.70 11.44
CA SER A 172 16.70 10.33 12.73
C SER A 172 16.96 8.81 12.85
N GLU A 173 17.85 8.41 13.76
CA GLU A 173 18.08 6.98 14.04
C GLU A 173 16.81 6.28 14.52
N HIS A 174 15.89 6.99 15.18
CA HIS A 174 14.59 6.48 15.59
C HIS A 174 13.74 6.10 14.37
N VAL A 175 13.56 7.02 13.44
CA VAL A 175 12.77 6.78 12.20
C VAL A 175 13.38 5.65 11.39
N ALA A 176 14.70 5.62 11.20
CA ALA A 176 15.38 4.56 10.45
C ALA A 176 15.15 3.18 11.07
N ARG A 177 15.30 3.08 12.41
CA ARG A 177 15.07 1.84 13.15
C ARG A 177 13.61 1.40 13.10
N GLU A 178 12.67 2.30 13.38
CA GLU A 178 11.24 1.99 13.36
C GLU A 178 10.80 1.52 11.96
N ALA A 179 11.23 2.19 10.89
CA ALA A 179 10.95 1.78 9.52
C ALA A 179 11.51 0.37 9.22
N HIS A 180 12.72 0.08 9.66
CA HIS A 180 13.30 -1.26 9.52
C HIS A 180 12.50 -2.32 10.30
N GLU A 181 12.18 -2.07 11.56
CA GLU A 181 11.47 -3.03 12.42
C GLU A 181 10.06 -3.31 11.90
N LEU A 182 9.31 -2.28 11.48
CA LEU A 182 7.98 -2.48 10.90
C LEU A 182 8.04 -3.26 9.58
N ALA A 183 9.03 -3.00 8.71
CA ALA A 183 9.20 -3.71 7.46
C ALA A 183 9.44 -5.22 7.69
N ILE A 184 10.34 -5.55 8.61
CA ILE A 184 10.59 -6.95 9.01
C ILE A 184 9.35 -7.59 9.63
N ARG A 185 8.60 -6.85 10.46
CA ARG A 185 7.38 -7.34 11.11
C ARG A 185 6.29 -7.68 10.10
N LEU A 186 6.03 -6.79 9.14
CA LEU A 186 5.06 -7.02 8.07
C LEU A 186 5.51 -8.14 7.13
N ALA A 187 6.79 -8.19 6.76
CA ALA A 187 7.34 -9.26 5.94
C ALA A 187 7.19 -10.64 6.61
N LYS A 188 7.43 -10.73 7.93
CA LYS A 188 7.17 -11.96 8.71
C LYS A 188 5.69 -12.33 8.73
N GLY A 189 4.79 -11.35 8.88
CA GLY A 189 3.35 -11.58 8.86
C GLY A 189 2.84 -12.17 7.55
N PHE A 190 3.47 -11.84 6.43
CA PHE A 190 3.18 -12.42 5.12
C PHE A 190 3.97 -13.68 4.80
N GLU A 191 4.93 -14.10 5.63
CA GLU A 191 5.92 -15.12 5.25
C GLU A 191 6.56 -14.79 3.89
N LEU A 192 6.90 -13.51 3.69
CA LEU A 192 7.27 -12.92 2.41
C LEU A 192 8.38 -13.71 1.70
N ALA A 193 8.07 -14.22 0.51
CA ALA A 193 9.05 -14.81 -0.40
C ALA A 193 9.03 -14.02 -1.73
N GLY A 194 9.67 -12.87 -1.73
CA GLY A 194 9.67 -11.89 -2.80
C GLY A 194 10.02 -10.51 -2.26
N THR A 195 9.51 -9.46 -2.91
CA THR A 195 9.74 -8.07 -2.54
C THR A 195 8.43 -7.36 -2.18
N LEU A 196 8.49 -6.55 -1.11
CA LEU A 196 7.42 -5.69 -0.64
C LEU A 196 7.97 -4.28 -0.45
N ALA A 197 7.34 -3.30 -1.07
CA ALA A 197 7.58 -1.90 -0.75
C ALA A 197 6.51 -1.40 0.21
N ILE A 198 6.92 -0.62 1.20
CA ILE A 198 6.07 -0.04 2.23
C ILE A 198 6.18 1.48 2.12
N GLU A 199 5.10 2.12 1.74
CA GLU A 199 5.01 3.57 1.69
C GLU A 199 4.67 4.15 3.06
N LEU A 200 5.37 5.21 3.44
CA LEU A 200 5.37 5.78 4.76
C LEU A 200 5.11 7.28 4.73
N PHE A 201 4.36 7.76 5.69
CA PHE A 201 4.36 9.17 6.09
C PHE A 201 5.27 9.34 7.31
N ILE A 202 6.20 10.28 7.23
CA ILE A 202 7.02 10.68 8.38
C ILE A 202 6.48 12.02 8.88
N THR A 203 6.02 12.05 10.12
CA THR A 203 5.46 13.28 10.71
C THR A 203 6.56 14.22 11.19
N LYS A 204 6.17 15.45 11.55
CA LYS A 204 7.09 16.45 12.13
C LYS A 204 7.67 16.04 13.50
N ASP A 205 6.99 15.09 14.16
CA ASP A 205 7.39 14.55 15.47
C ASP A 205 8.05 13.17 15.32
N ASP A 206 8.61 12.87 14.13
CA ASP A 206 9.33 11.62 13.82
C ASP A 206 8.45 10.35 13.97
N GLN A 207 7.13 10.44 13.89
CA GLN A 207 6.30 9.24 13.86
C GLN A 207 6.34 8.61 12.46
N VAL A 208 6.38 7.28 12.43
CA VAL A 208 6.35 6.49 11.20
C VAL A 208 4.96 5.88 11.02
N ILE A 209 4.24 6.29 9.99
CA ILE A 209 2.88 5.87 9.70
C ILE A 209 2.83 5.19 8.34
N VAL A 210 2.34 3.95 8.27
CA VAL A 210 2.21 3.23 6.99
C VAL A 210 1.04 3.81 6.20
N ASN A 211 1.34 4.23 4.96
CA ASN A 211 0.35 4.68 4.00
C ASN A 211 -0.22 3.49 3.21
N GLU A 212 0.61 2.75 2.48
CA GLU A 212 0.17 1.59 1.70
C GLU A 212 1.31 0.59 1.45
N LEU A 213 0.95 -0.59 0.96
CA LEU A 213 1.86 -1.68 0.64
C LEU A 213 1.83 -1.97 -0.86
N ALA A 214 2.99 -2.06 -1.50
CA ALA A 214 3.11 -2.51 -2.89
C ALA A 214 3.78 -3.91 -2.90
N PRO A 215 3.06 -4.97 -3.28
CA PRO A 215 3.52 -6.36 -3.21
C PRO A 215 4.43 -6.73 -4.41
N ARG A 216 5.34 -5.87 -4.79
CA ARG A 216 6.13 -5.95 -6.03
C ARG A 216 7.36 -5.04 -5.98
N PRO A 217 8.29 -5.16 -6.94
CA PRO A 217 9.26 -4.09 -7.19
C PRO A 217 8.57 -2.74 -7.34
N HIS A 218 9.18 -1.69 -6.79
CA HIS A 218 8.57 -0.36 -6.68
C HIS A 218 9.45 0.73 -7.25
N ASN A 219 8.83 1.79 -7.77
CA ASN A 219 9.54 2.92 -8.38
C ASN A 219 10.56 3.55 -7.41
N SER A 220 10.23 3.62 -6.12
CA SER A 220 11.15 4.15 -5.10
C SER A 220 12.36 3.24 -4.83
N GLY A 221 12.36 2.01 -5.37
CA GLY A 221 13.47 1.07 -5.29
C GLY A 221 14.38 1.04 -6.53
N HIS A 222 14.10 1.82 -7.58
CA HIS A 222 14.89 1.80 -8.81
C HIS A 222 16.36 2.18 -8.59
N TYR A 223 16.66 2.99 -7.57
CA TYR A 223 18.05 3.34 -7.21
C TYR A 223 18.90 2.10 -6.87
N THR A 224 18.27 0.99 -6.45
CA THR A 224 18.99 -0.22 -6.06
C THR A 224 19.74 -0.86 -7.21
N ILE A 225 19.31 -0.63 -8.45
CA ILE A 225 19.92 -1.19 -9.66
C ILE A 225 21.38 -0.76 -9.78
N GLU A 226 21.69 0.53 -9.55
CA GLU A 226 23.05 1.07 -9.70
C GLU A 226 23.74 1.29 -8.34
N ALA A 227 23.00 1.46 -7.24
CA ALA A 227 23.56 1.90 -5.96
C ALA A 227 23.68 0.80 -4.91
N CYS A 228 23.18 -0.40 -5.16
CA CYS A 228 23.26 -1.53 -4.24
C CYS A 228 24.02 -2.71 -4.85
N SER A 229 24.52 -3.59 -4.00
CA SER A 229 25.18 -4.83 -4.46
C SER A 229 24.20 -5.86 -4.97
N MET A 230 22.91 -5.70 -4.68
CA MET A 230 21.79 -6.48 -5.14
C MET A 230 20.59 -5.54 -5.28
N ASP A 231 19.86 -5.63 -6.38
CA ASP A 231 18.66 -4.85 -6.61
C ASP A 231 17.40 -5.47 -5.94
N GLN A 232 16.29 -4.76 -6.02
CA GLN A 232 15.00 -5.18 -5.44
C GLN A 232 14.37 -6.41 -6.10
#